data_85e13fea5d0009ee4ba7a987e0ed3735
#
_entry.id   85e13fea5d0009ee4ba7a987e0ed3735
#
_cell.length_a   1.000
_cell.length_b   1.000
_cell.length_c   1.000
_cell.angle_alpha   90.00
_cell.angle_beta   90.00
_cell.angle_gamma   90.00
#
_symmetry.space_group_name_H-M   'P 1'
#
loop_
_entity.id
_entity.type
_entity.pdbx_description
1 polymer ?
#
loop_
_entity_poly.entity_id
_entity_poly.type
_entity_poly.pdbx_seq_one_letter_code
_entity_poly.pdbx_strand_id
1 'polypeptide(L)'
;MKLRVTFQWIEPCPNERLRVAQQRLLESIEALGLEPALFPAGPEMTKLAEILRHARRSSSSDYFVWCNSDVILTRNPFAIADRAKVHGFHRREVPSGELCGGVDMYLIPNVIWDNYLSRDIPDLWCGGSHVDWWLTRAPALIGAYESHNGFIDHPSHPESGASKRTSNPYFRHNVREYNAWARRNGAGLLEVPARLPLIGASMSPITDYLSWARRRLRGDRGQ
;
A
#
# COMPACT_ATOMS: atom_id res chain seq x y z
N MET A 1 11.48 -23.24 8.49
CA MET A 1 11.11 -22.30 7.39
C MET A 1 11.00 -20.93 8.02
N LYS A 2 11.73 -19.95 7.50
CA LYS A 2 11.75 -18.61 8.08
C LYS A 2 10.71 -17.72 7.36
N LEU A 3 9.80 -17.16 8.14
CA LEU A 3 8.77 -16.25 7.65
C LEU A 3 9.32 -14.82 7.61
N ARG A 4 9.31 -14.19 6.45
CA ARG A 4 9.96 -12.89 6.23
C ARG A 4 8.97 -11.80 5.85
N VAL A 5 9.22 -10.60 6.40
CA VAL A 5 8.51 -9.37 6.06
C VAL A 5 9.46 -8.43 5.33
N THR A 6 9.10 -8.05 4.10
CA THR A 6 9.91 -7.16 3.27
C THR A 6 9.41 -5.73 3.38
N PHE A 7 10.33 -4.80 3.55
CA PHE A 7 10.06 -3.37 3.48
C PHE A 7 11.27 -2.62 2.92
N GLN A 8 11.07 -1.38 2.48
CA GLN A 8 12.16 -0.52 2.02
C GLN A 8 12.98 -0.03 3.21
N TRP A 9 14.27 -0.29 3.19
CA TRP A 9 15.23 0.32 4.10
C TRP A 9 15.92 1.47 3.38
N ILE A 10 15.52 2.69 3.72
CA ILE A 10 15.98 3.92 3.07
C ILE A 10 17.23 4.42 3.79
N GLU A 11 18.37 4.43 3.07
CA GLU A 11 19.64 4.90 3.61
C GLU A 11 20.46 5.61 2.52
N PRO A 12 20.95 6.85 2.75
CA PRO A 12 20.75 7.66 3.94
C PRO A 12 19.29 8.09 4.11
N CYS A 13 18.79 8.03 5.36
CA CYS A 13 17.42 8.38 5.64
C CYS A 13 17.23 9.90 5.57
N PRO A 14 16.25 10.41 4.80
CA PRO A 14 16.08 11.84 4.56
C PRO A 14 15.63 12.62 5.80
N ASN A 15 15.08 11.93 6.80
CA ASN A 15 14.67 12.56 8.05
C ASN A 15 14.67 11.58 9.23
N GLU A 16 14.84 12.11 10.43
CA GLU A 16 14.90 11.35 11.67
C GLU A 16 13.62 10.56 11.98
N ARG A 17 12.45 11.10 11.63
CA ARG A 17 11.17 10.43 11.89
C ARG A 17 11.03 9.14 11.10
N LEU A 18 11.41 9.17 9.82
CA LEU A 18 11.39 7.96 8.99
C LEU A 18 12.40 6.94 9.50
N ARG A 19 13.58 7.38 9.93
CA ARG A 19 14.58 6.51 10.55
C ARG A 19 14.04 5.81 11.79
N VAL A 20 13.37 6.54 12.68
CA VAL A 20 12.72 5.98 13.88
C VAL A 20 11.58 5.03 13.50
N ALA A 21 10.78 5.37 12.50
CA ALA A 21 9.69 4.52 12.04
C ALA A 21 10.21 3.18 11.48
N GLN A 22 11.24 3.21 10.64
CA GLN A 22 11.88 2.01 10.11
C GLN A 22 12.46 1.12 11.23
N GLN A 23 13.07 1.72 12.24
CA GLN A 23 13.61 1.00 13.38
C GLN A 23 12.50 0.32 14.20
N ARG A 24 11.39 1.01 14.45
CA ARG A 24 10.22 0.44 15.14
C ARG A 24 9.57 -0.69 14.36
N LEU A 25 9.50 -0.57 13.04
CA LEU A 25 9.03 -1.66 12.19
C LEU A 25 9.92 -2.89 12.35
N LEU A 26 11.24 -2.71 12.27
CA LEU A 26 12.23 -3.79 12.46
C LEU A 26 12.01 -4.50 13.80
N GLU A 27 11.96 -3.74 14.90
CA GLU A 27 11.73 -4.26 16.25
C GLU A 27 10.39 -5.00 16.36
N SER A 28 9.33 -4.51 15.72
CA SER A 28 8.02 -5.18 15.74
C SER A 28 8.00 -6.49 14.95
N ILE A 29 8.74 -6.59 13.84
CA ILE A 29 8.92 -7.82 13.07
C ILE A 29 9.63 -8.87 13.94
N GLU A 30 10.74 -8.50 14.57
CA GLU A 30 11.53 -9.40 15.42
C GLU A 30 10.74 -9.84 16.67
N ALA A 31 9.97 -8.92 17.31
CA ALA A 31 9.12 -9.23 18.46
C ALA A 31 8.03 -10.27 18.14
N LEU A 32 7.59 -10.38 16.89
CA LEU A 32 6.65 -11.39 16.42
C LEU A 32 7.31 -12.70 15.98
N GLY A 33 8.63 -12.85 16.17
CA GLY A 33 9.39 -14.02 15.74
C GLY A 33 9.52 -14.16 14.21
N LEU A 34 9.37 -13.04 13.50
CA LEU A 34 9.53 -12.97 12.05
C LEU A 34 10.94 -12.46 11.69
N GLU A 35 11.37 -12.66 10.45
CA GLU A 35 12.64 -12.12 9.96
C GLU A 35 12.40 -10.91 9.04
N PRO A 36 13.16 -9.83 9.19
CA PRO A 36 13.14 -8.74 8.22
C PRO A 36 13.83 -9.16 6.93
N ALA A 37 13.27 -8.72 5.80
CA ALA A 37 13.92 -8.80 4.49
C ALA A 37 14.04 -7.37 3.94
N LEU A 38 15.20 -6.76 4.18
CA LEU A 38 15.41 -5.37 3.80
C LEU A 38 15.57 -5.23 2.29
N PHE A 39 14.78 -4.36 1.68
CA PHE A 39 15.04 -3.88 0.32
C PHE A 39 15.85 -2.59 0.43
N PRO A 40 17.13 -2.59 0.05
CA PRO A 40 17.96 -1.39 0.13
C PRO A 40 17.44 -0.34 -0.86
N ALA A 41 17.05 0.80 -0.36
CA ALA A 41 16.56 1.92 -1.13
C ALA A 41 17.36 3.18 -0.83
N GLY A 42 17.70 3.94 -1.87
CA GLY A 42 18.23 5.28 -1.73
C GLY A 42 17.13 6.30 -1.38
N PRO A 43 17.47 7.59 -1.28
CA PRO A 43 16.49 8.66 -1.05
C PRO A 43 15.51 8.83 -2.21
N GLU A 44 15.81 8.27 -3.35
CA GLU A 44 14.92 8.26 -4.51
C GLU A 44 13.83 7.19 -4.39
N MET A 45 12.70 7.46 -5.04
CA MET A 45 11.60 6.49 -5.05
C MET A 45 11.97 5.23 -5.84
N THR A 46 11.48 4.10 -5.37
CA THR A 46 11.73 2.78 -5.96
C THR A 46 10.49 2.29 -6.71
N LYS A 47 10.71 1.55 -7.79
CA LYS A 47 9.62 0.88 -8.54
C LYS A 47 8.98 -0.22 -7.71
N LEU A 48 7.65 -0.25 -7.67
CA LEU A 48 6.89 -1.29 -6.95
C LEU A 48 7.29 -2.70 -7.41
N ALA A 49 7.44 -2.89 -8.72
CA ALA A 49 7.79 -4.18 -9.29
C ALA A 49 9.13 -4.72 -8.77
N GLU A 50 10.11 -3.86 -8.50
CA GLU A 50 11.43 -4.25 -7.99
C GLU A 50 11.33 -4.76 -6.55
N ILE A 51 10.58 -4.04 -5.71
CA ILE A 51 10.37 -4.41 -4.31
C ILE A 51 9.61 -5.73 -4.20
N LEU A 52 8.52 -5.89 -4.95
CA LEU A 52 7.73 -7.12 -4.90
C LEU A 52 8.50 -8.34 -5.42
N ARG A 53 9.31 -8.19 -6.47
CA ARG A 53 10.21 -9.25 -6.94
C ARG A 53 11.29 -9.60 -5.91
N HIS A 54 11.81 -8.59 -5.21
CA HIS A 54 12.75 -8.83 -4.11
C HIS A 54 12.06 -9.58 -2.97
N ALA A 55 10.88 -9.14 -2.53
CA ALA A 55 10.10 -9.81 -1.50
C ALA A 55 9.83 -11.28 -1.85
N ARG A 56 9.43 -11.55 -3.09
CA ARG A 56 9.20 -12.91 -3.59
C ARG A 56 10.48 -13.76 -3.55
N ARG A 57 11.61 -13.24 -3.99
CA ARG A 57 12.89 -13.96 -3.98
C ARG A 57 13.46 -14.19 -2.57
N SER A 58 13.20 -13.26 -1.65
CA SER A 58 13.66 -13.33 -0.26
C SER A 58 12.85 -14.32 0.58
N SER A 59 11.66 -14.70 0.11
CA SER A 59 10.80 -15.63 0.83
C SER A 59 11.16 -17.08 0.52
N SER A 60 11.33 -17.89 1.58
CA SER A 60 11.44 -19.36 1.52
C SER A 60 10.11 -20.07 1.84
N SER A 61 9.03 -19.32 2.06
CA SER A 61 7.69 -19.84 2.33
C SER A 61 6.81 -19.84 1.08
N ASP A 62 5.59 -20.39 1.21
CA ASP A 62 4.55 -20.30 0.15
C ASP A 62 4.00 -18.89 -0.06
N TYR A 63 4.41 -17.94 0.79
CA TYR A 63 3.94 -16.56 0.81
C TYR A 63 5.11 -15.61 0.94
N PHE A 64 4.90 -14.36 0.53
CA PHE A 64 5.76 -13.25 0.90
C PHE A 64 4.92 -12.09 1.43
N VAL A 65 5.54 -11.27 2.27
CA VAL A 65 4.93 -10.07 2.82
C VAL A 65 5.71 -8.86 2.35
N TRP A 66 4.99 -7.84 1.94
CA TRP A 66 5.51 -6.49 1.75
C TRP A 66 4.69 -5.50 2.57
N CYS A 67 5.35 -4.53 3.19
CA CYS A 67 4.71 -3.43 3.91
C CYS A 67 5.42 -2.09 3.70
N ASN A 68 4.72 -1.01 4.00
CA ASN A 68 5.31 0.32 4.09
C ASN A 68 6.33 0.40 5.23
N SER A 69 7.29 1.31 5.13
CA SER A 69 8.43 1.43 6.07
C SER A 69 8.09 2.17 7.36
N ASP A 70 6.87 2.70 7.48
CA ASP A 70 6.40 3.58 8.56
C ASP A 70 5.25 2.97 9.39
N VAL A 71 5.08 1.65 9.30
CA VAL A 71 4.10 0.91 10.10
C VAL A 71 4.75 0.14 11.25
N ILE A 72 3.95 -0.29 12.20
CA ILE A 72 4.32 -1.16 13.32
C ILE A 72 3.44 -2.40 13.23
N LEU A 73 4.03 -3.60 13.17
CA LEU A 73 3.28 -4.83 13.20
C LEU A 73 2.79 -5.12 14.62
N THR A 74 1.50 -5.39 14.76
CA THR A 74 0.86 -5.75 16.05
C THR A 74 0.49 -7.22 16.12
N ARG A 75 0.38 -7.89 14.97
CA ARG A 75 0.08 -9.33 14.86
C ARG A 75 0.84 -9.96 13.71
N ASN A 76 1.10 -11.26 13.84
CA ASN A 76 1.72 -12.04 12.78
C ASN A 76 0.77 -12.20 11.57
N PRO A 77 1.07 -11.64 10.39
CA PRO A 77 0.20 -11.73 9.21
C PRO A 77 0.09 -13.15 8.66
N PHE A 78 1.05 -14.03 8.90
CA PHE A 78 1.00 -15.41 8.45
C PHE A 78 0.00 -16.27 9.24
N ALA A 79 -0.53 -15.78 10.35
CA ALA A 79 -1.55 -16.51 11.15
C ALA A 79 -2.88 -16.69 10.38
N ILE A 80 -3.14 -15.87 9.35
CA ILE A 80 -4.35 -15.93 8.52
C ILE A 80 -4.07 -16.35 7.08
N ALA A 81 -2.88 -16.88 6.81
CA ALA A 81 -2.44 -17.19 5.46
C ALA A 81 -3.37 -18.20 4.75
N ASP A 82 -3.87 -17.81 3.58
CA ASP A 82 -4.67 -18.64 2.68
C ASP A 82 -4.05 -18.58 1.27
N ARG A 83 -3.76 -19.74 0.67
CA ARG A 83 -3.16 -19.83 -0.67
C ARG A 83 -4.05 -19.30 -1.79
N ALA A 84 -5.35 -19.19 -1.55
CA ALA A 84 -6.31 -18.67 -2.53
C ALA A 84 -6.51 -17.16 -2.45
N LYS A 85 -5.93 -16.47 -1.45
CA LYS A 85 -6.19 -15.05 -1.18
C LYS A 85 -4.92 -14.23 -0.99
N VAL A 86 -4.90 -13.05 -1.60
CA VAL A 86 -4.02 -11.94 -1.21
C VAL A 86 -4.69 -11.21 -0.06
N HIS A 87 -4.01 -11.07 1.06
CA HIS A 87 -4.54 -10.37 2.22
C HIS A 87 -3.94 -8.97 2.29
N GLY A 88 -4.80 -7.95 2.30
CA GLY A 88 -4.44 -6.56 2.51
C GLY A 88 -4.77 -6.12 3.94
N PHE A 89 -3.87 -5.38 4.58
CA PHE A 89 -4.02 -4.97 5.96
C PHE A 89 -4.15 -3.45 6.05
N HIS A 90 -5.31 -3.00 6.56
CA HIS A 90 -5.57 -1.61 6.83
C HIS A 90 -4.84 -1.16 8.08
N ARG A 91 -4.29 0.04 8.00
CA ARG A 91 -3.62 0.66 9.13
C ARG A 91 -4.59 1.28 10.12
N ARG A 92 -4.22 1.24 11.40
CA ARG A 92 -4.83 2.01 12.46
C ARG A 92 -3.91 3.16 12.82
N GLU A 93 -4.41 4.38 12.78
CA GLU A 93 -3.64 5.57 13.17
C GLU A 93 -3.44 5.61 14.69
N VAL A 94 -2.21 5.89 15.14
CA VAL A 94 -1.89 6.00 16.57
C VAL A 94 -1.43 7.45 16.84
N PRO A 95 -2.00 8.15 17.83
CA PRO A 95 -2.82 7.63 18.95
C PRO A 95 -4.34 7.66 18.73
N SER A 96 -4.87 8.17 17.62
CA SER A 96 -6.33 8.38 17.46
C SER A 96 -7.14 7.06 17.49
N GLY A 97 -6.54 5.94 17.11
CA GLY A 97 -7.22 4.66 16.98
C GLY A 97 -8.10 4.53 15.72
N GLU A 98 -8.15 5.57 14.87
CA GLU A 98 -8.95 5.57 13.65
C GLU A 98 -8.40 4.58 12.61
N LEU A 99 -9.31 3.85 11.96
CA LEU A 99 -8.96 3.03 10.82
C LEU A 99 -8.84 3.90 9.56
N CYS A 100 -7.68 3.88 8.94
CA CYS A 100 -7.46 4.54 7.67
C CYS A 100 -7.87 3.62 6.51
N GLY A 101 -8.48 4.21 5.46
CA GLY A 101 -8.85 3.48 4.25
C GLY A 101 -7.66 3.00 3.39
N GLY A 102 -6.43 3.36 3.74
CA GLY A 102 -5.21 2.88 3.07
C GLY A 102 -4.85 1.47 3.50
N VAL A 103 -4.25 0.71 2.59
CA VAL A 103 -3.70 -0.63 2.84
C VAL A 103 -2.19 -0.52 2.77
N ASP A 104 -1.50 -0.76 3.89
CA ASP A 104 -0.06 -0.52 4.01
C ASP A 104 0.76 -1.80 4.17
N MET A 105 0.13 -2.96 4.18
CA MET A 105 0.79 -4.26 4.18
C MET A 105 0.00 -5.28 3.35
N TYR A 106 0.71 -6.19 2.69
CA TYR A 106 0.13 -7.27 1.89
C TYR A 106 0.85 -8.59 2.16
N LEU A 107 0.06 -9.65 2.39
CA LEU A 107 0.50 -11.04 2.38
C LEU A 107 0.06 -11.66 1.06
N ILE A 108 1.01 -12.07 0.25
CA ILE A 108 0.79 -12.50 -1.13
C ILE A 108 1.21 -13.96 -1.29
N PRO A 109 0.30 -14.88 -1.66
CA PRO A 109 0.65 -16.25 -2.01
C PRO A 109 1.52 -16.30 -3.27
N ASN A 110 2.59 -17.10 -3.23
CA ASN A 110 3.47 -17.26 -4.37
C ASN A 110 2.72 -17.76 -5.62
N VAL A 111 1.73 -18.63 -5.44
CA VAL A 111 0.93 -19.16 -6.56
C VAL A 111 0.13 -18.07 -7.25
N ILE A 112 -0.43 -17.10 -6.52
CA ILE A 112 -1.15 -15.96 -7.10
C ILE A 112 -0.17 -15.00 -7.77
N TRP A 113 0.96 -14.72 -7.12
CA TRP A 113 2.00 -13.89 -7.70
C TRP A 113 2.52 -14.46 -9.03
N ASP A 114 3.00 -15.70 -9.01
CA ASP A 114 3.66 -16.32 -10.17
C ASP A 114 2.69 -16.51 -11.36
N ASN A 115 1.41 -16.82 -11.09
CA ASN A 115 0.43 -17.09 -12.17
C ASN A 115 -0.30 -15.86 -12.69
N TYR A 116 -0.44 -14.80 -11.87
CA TYR A 116 -1.30 -13.65 -12.23
C TYR A 116 -0.57 -12.31 -12.06
N LEU A 117 -0.19 -11.94 -10.82
CA LEU A 117 0.23 -10.57 -10.53
C LEU A 117 1.56 -10.18 -11.19
N SER A 118 2.52 -11.10 -11.28
CA SER A 118 3.86 -10.81 -11.84
C SER A 118 3.87 -10.51 -13.34
N ARG A 119 2.79 -10.85 -14.06
CA ARG A 119 2.73 -10.79 -15.53
C ARG A 119 2.41 -9.40 -16.09
N ASP A 120 1.64 -8.60 -15.34
CA ASP A 120 1.22 -7.26 -15.80
C ASP A 120 1.25 -6.26 -14.64
N ILE A 121 2.45 -6.00 -14.11
CA ILE A 121 2.67 -5.00 -13.06
C ILE A 121 2.78 -3.63 -13.73
N PRO A 122 1.88 -2.66 -13.42
CA PRO A 122 2.03 -1.32 -13.95
C PRO A 122 3.30 -0.64 -13.41
N ASP A 123 3.82 0.31 -14.16
CA ASP A 123 5.05 1.04 -13.81
C ASP A 123 4.82 2.05 -12.69
N LEU A 124 4.60 1.55 -11.46
CA LEU A 124 4.29 2.35 -10.28
C LEU A 124 5.53 2.61 -9.42
N TRP A 125 5.59 3.80 -8.84
CA TRP A 125 6.61 4.20 -7.88
C TRP A 125 6.07 4.11 -6.45
N CYS A 126 6.77 3.42 -5.56
CA CYS A 126 6.47 3.40 -4.13
C CYS A 126 6.70 4.78 -3.52
N GLY A 127 5.80 5.20 -2.60
CA GLY A 127 5.78 6.57 -2.07
C GLY A 127 4.99 7.57 -2.94
N GLY A 128 4.70 7.23 -4.22
CA GLY A 128 3.60 7.83 -4.96
C GLY A 128 2.28 7.17 -4.52
N SER A 129 1.20 7.95 -4.46
CA SER A 129 -0.13 7.38 -4.17
C SER A 129 -0.55 6.34 -5.22
N HIS A 130 -1.53 5.48 -4.89
CA HIS A 130 -2.19 4.50 -5.77
C HIS A 130 -1.46 3.16 -5.98
N VAL A 131 -0.35 2.90 -5.31
CA VAL A 131 0.28 1.58 -5.25
C VAL A 131 -0.67 0.55 -4.64
N ASP A 132 -1.29 0.92 -3.52
CA ASP A 132 -2.31 0.16 -2.80
C ASP A 132 -3.55 -0.15 -3.64
N TRP A 133 -3.90 0.72 -4.59
CA TRP A 133 -5.02 0.48 -5.50
C TRP A 133 -4.76 -0.70 -6.44
N TRP A 134 -3.56 -0.80 -7.01
CA TRP A 134 -3.25 -1.94 -7.86
C TRP A 134 -3.16 -3.24 -7.05
N LEU A 135 -2.47 -3.22 -5.92
CA LEU A 135 -2.31 -4.39 -5.04
C LEU A 135 -3.64 -4.90 -4.45
N THR A 136 -4.65 -4.05 -4.38
CA THR A 136 -6.02 -4.42 -3.99
C THR A 136 -6.85 -4.88 -5.18
N ARG A 137 -6.81 -4.15 -6.29
CA ARG A 137 -7.69 -4.39 -7.44
C ARG A 137 -7.27 -5.57 -8.30
N ALA A 138 -5.97 -5.75 -8.54
CA ALA A 138 -5.49 -6.84 -9.36
C ALA A 138 -5.91 -8.22 -8.82
N PRO A 139 -5.69 -8.57 -7.55
CA PRO A 139 -6.19 -9.83 -7.01
C PRO A 139 -7.73 -9.86 -6.88
N ALA A 140 -8.40 -8.72 -6.67
CA ALA A 140 -9.86 -8.67 -6.61
C ALA A 140 -10.53 -9.02 -7.93
N LEU A 141 -9.93 -8.71 -9.08
CA LEU A 141 -10.46 -9.08 -10.41
C LEU A 141 -10.58 -10.59 -10.61
N ILE A 142 -9.76 -11.37 -9.92
CA ILE A 142 -9.79 -12.84 -9.96
C ILE A 142 -10.45 -13.45 -8.72
N GLY A 143 -11.16 -12.65 -7.92
CA GLY A 143 -11.82 -13.10 -6.68
C GLY A 143 -10.86 -13.51 -5.55
N ALA A 144 -9.58 -13.13 -5.63
CA ALA A 144 -8.52 -13.57 -4.74
C ALA A 144 -8.02 -12.46 -3.80
N TYR A 145 -8.90 -11.59 -3.31
CA TYR A 145 -8.55 -10.52 -2.37
C TYR A 145 -9.41 -10.55 -1.10
N GLU A 146 -8.77 -10.31 0.04
CA GLU A 146 -9.42 -10.13 1.33
C GLU A 146 -8.71 -9.04 2.14
N SER A 147 -9.46 -8.24 2.91
CA SER A 147 -8.91 -7.17 3.72
C SER A 147 -9.11 -7.40 5.22
N HIS A 148 -8.15 -6.95 6.02
CA HIS A 148 -8.10 -7.16 7.45
C HIS A 148 -7.73 -5.88 8.22
N ASN A 149 -8.18 -5.80 9.47
CA ASN A 149 -7.87 -4.73 10.40
C ASN A 149 -7.11 -5.28 11.62
N GLY A 150 -6.40 -4.40 12.34
CA GLY A 150 -5.79 -4.73 13.63
C GLY A 150 -4.51 -5.57 13.56
N PHE A 151 -3.82 -5.53 12.42
CA PHE A 151 -2.51 -6.17 12.23
C PHE A 151 -1.37 -5.18 12.21
N ILE A 152 -1.65 -3.92 11.85
CA ILE A 152 -0.66 -2.85 11.75
C ILE A 152 -1.18 -1.56 12.36
N ASP A 153 -0.29 -0.87 13.04
CA ASP A 153 -0.44 0.48 13.52
C ASP A 153 0.43 1.43 12.68
N HIS A 154 -0.03 2.65 12.51
CA HIS A 154 0.71 3.69 11.81
C HIS A 154 0.84 4.92 12.73
N PRO A 155 2.06 5.28 13.15
CA PRO A 155 2.28 6.50 13.91
C PRO A 155 1.87 7.71 13.07
N SER A 156 0.87 8.45 13.54
CA SER A 156 0.40 9.65 12.84
C SER A 156 1.53 10.68 12.72
N HIS A 157 1.71 11.21 11.52
CA HIS A 157 2.70 12.26 11.28
C HIS A 157 2.16 13.35 10.34
N PRO A 158 2.57 14.64 10.55
CA PRO A 158 2.03 15.77 9.81
C PRO A 158 2.27 15.74 8.29
N GLU A 159 3.18 14.88 7.83
CA GLU A 159 3.62 14.81 6.44
C GLU A 159 2.71 14.00 5.53
N SER A 160 1.79 13.20 6.08
CA SER A 160 0.82 12.40 5.33
C SER A 160 -0.32 13.22 4.70
N GLY A 161 -0.28 14.54 4.80
CA GLY A 161 -1.33 15.42 4.30
C GLY A 161 -1.50 15.43 2.78
N ALA A 162 -2.76 15.52 2.34
CA ALA A 162 -3.18 15.52 0.94
C ALA A 162 -2.52 16.60 0.07
N SER A 163 -2.09 17.72 0.66
CA SER A 163 -1.42 18.82 -0.06
C SER A 163 -0.07 18.44 -0.67
N LYS A 164 0.64 17.45 -0.09
CA LYS A 164 1.91 16.97 -0.65
C LYS A 164 1.73 15.95 -1.77
N ARG A 165 0.58 15.28 -1.88
CA ARG A 165 0.32 14.27 -2.91
C ARG A 165 0.28 14.85 -4.31
N THR A 166 -0.33 16.02 -4.48
CA THR A 166 -0.46 16.68 -5.80
C THR A 166 0.84 17.30 -6.29
N SER A 167 1.77 17.69 -5.39
CA SER A 167 3.10 18.18 -5.74
C SER A 167 4.11 17.05 -5.99
N ASN A 168 3.78 15.81 -5.62
CA ASN A 168 4.64 14.66 -5.86
C ASN A 168 4.66 14.33 -7.37
N PRO A 169 5.82 14.38 -8.05
CA PRO A 169 5.91 14.13 -9.48
C PRO A 169 5.46 12.72 -9.87
N TYR A 170 5.57 11.76 -8.96
CA TYR A 170 5.17 10.37 -9.19
C TYR A 170 3.65 10.15 -9.07
N PHE A 171 2.91 11.07 -8.47
CA PHE A 171 1.45 10.96 -8.37
C PHE A 171 0.78 10.83 -9.74
N ARG A 172 1.04 11.80 -10.64
CA ARG A 172 0.45 11.80 -11.99
C ARG A 172 0.92 10.61 -12.82
N HIS A 173 2.18 10.22 -12.66
CA HIS A 173 2.73 9.04 -13.31
C HIS A 173 1.96 7.79 -12.85
N ASN A 174 1.84 7.55 -11.54
CA ASN A 174 1.15 6.38 -11.01
C ASN A 174 -0.31 6.31 -11.43
N VAL A 175 -1.04 7.45 -11.43
CA VAL A 175 -2.43 7.48 -11.91
C VAL A 175 -2.53 7.09 -13.38
N ARG A 176 -1.63 7.60 -14.22
CA ARG A 176 -1.61 7.28 -15.66
C ARG A 176 -1.33 5.79 -15.88
N GLU A 177 -0.30 5.26 -15.23
CA GLU A 177 0.10 3.85 -15.38
C GLU A 177 -0.96 2.89 -14.82
N TYR A 178 -1.54 3.21 -13.65
CA TYR A 178 -2.67 2.45 -13.12
C TYR A 178 -3.85 2.47 -14.09
N ASN A 179 -4.24 3.63 -14.60
CA ASN A 179 -5.38 3.74 -15.52
C ASN A 179 -5.14 3.02 -16.86
N ALA A 180 -3.90 3.01 -17.36
CA ALA A 180 -3.54 2.23 -18.53
C ALA A 180 -3.70 0.71 -18.26
N TRP A 181 -3.21 0.25 -17.12
CA TRP A 181 -3.41 -1.12 -16.66
C TRP A 181 -4.90 -1.45 -16.48
N ALA A 182 -5.66 -0.58 -15.79
CA ALA A 182 -7.09 -0.79 -15.51
C ALA A 182 -7.93 -0.92 -16.78
N ARG A 183 -7.65 -0.12 -17.81
CA ARG A 183 -8.33 -0.23 -19.12
C ARG A 183 -8.07 -1.59 -19.79
N ARG A 184 -6.83 -2.09 -19.75
CA ARG A 184 -6.48 -3.40 -20.33
C ARG A 184 -7.15 -4.56 -19.59
N ASN A 185 -7.39 -4.41 -18.28
CA ASN A 185 -7.85 -5.48 -17.40
C ASN A 185 -9.32 -5.34 -16.96
N GLY A 186 -10.07 -4.37 -17.50
CA GLY A 186 -11.47 -4.17 -17.14
C GLY A 186 -11.69 -3.68 -15.69
N ALA A 187 -10.66 -3.10 -15.07
CA ALA A 187 -10.76 -2.53 -13.72
C ALA A 187 -11.31 -1.10 -13.75
N GLY A 188 -11.84 -0.64 -12.61
CA GLY A 188 -12.32 0.74 -12.47
C GLY A 188 -11.18 1.76 -12.60
N LEU A 189 -11.41 2.82 -13.35
CA LEU A 189 -10.45 3.90 -13.54
C LEU A 189 -10.39 4.83 -12.33
N LEU A 190 -9.21 5.40 -12.09
CA LEU A 190 -9.02 6.53 -11.19
C LEU A 190 -9.31 7.83 -11.95
N GLU A 191 -10.28 8.59 -11.48
CA GLU A 191 -10.48 9.94 -11.97
C GLU A 191 -9.53 10.89 -11.24
N VAL A 192 -8.66 11.54 -11.96
CA VAL A 192 -7.92 12.70 -11.45
C VAL A 192 -8.82 13.90 -11.65
N PRO A 193 -9.28 14.58 -10.59
CA PRO A 193 -9.99 15.83 -10.76
C PRO A 193 -9.10 16.81 -11.54
N ALA A 194 -9.61 17.36 -12.63
CA ALA A 194 -8.87 18.30 -13.49
C ALA A 194 -8.45 19.57 -12.73
N ARG A 195 -9.16 19.88 -11.64
CA ARG A 195 -8.82 20.89 -10.63
C ARG A 195 -9.25 20.35 -9.29
N LEU A 196 -8.30 20.17 -8.35
CA LEU A 196 -8.67 20.12 -6.94
C LEU A 196 -9.15 21.51 -6.56
N PRO A 197 -10.39 21.69 -6.09
CA PRO A 197 -10.78 22.98 -5.53
C PRO A 197 -9.82 23.28 -4.38
N LEU A 198 -9.32 24.51 -4.33
CA LEU A 198 -8.63 25.06 -3.16
C LEU A 198 -9.66 25.20 -2.03
N ILE A 199 -10.07 24.08 -1.46
CA ILE A 199 -10.94 24.05 -0.28
C ILE A 199 -10.03 23.92 0.93
N GLY A 200 -10.21 24.87 1.84
CA GLY A 200 -9.45 25.00 3.06
C GLY A 200 -9.38 23.70 3.86
N ALA A 201 -8.24 23.55 4.50
CA ALA A 201 -7.84 22.41 5.31
C ALA A 201 -8.92 21.97 6.31
N SER A 202 -9.52 20.79 6.11
CA SER A 202 -10.01 19.94 7.21
C SER A 202 -10.66 18.60 6.83
N MET A 203 -10.63 18.11 5.58
CA MET A 203 -11.21 16.80 5.28
C MET A 203 -10.25 15.86 4.56
N SER A 204 -10.23 14.60 4.97
CA SER A 204 -9.43 13.56 4.33
C SER A 204 -9.91 13.35 2.88
N PRO A 205 -9.03 13.43 1.87
CA PRO A 205 -9.41 13.24 0.46
C PRO A 205 -10.04 11.89 0.15
N ILE A 206 -9.82 10.89 0.99
CA ILE A 206 -10.38 9.55 0.83
C ILE A 206 -11.86 9.53 1.22
N THR A 207 -12.25 10.22 2.30
CA THR A 207 -13.65 10.35 2.69
C THR A 207 -14.44 11.15 1.66
N ASP A 208 -13.85 12.18 1.07
CA ASP A 208 -14.48 12.97 0.01
C ASP A 208 -14.62 12.18 -1.29
N TYR A 209 -13.60 11.39 -1.65
CA TYR A 209 -13.68 10.52 -2.83
C TYR A 209 -14.69 9.40 -2.66
N LEU A 210 -14.74 8.74 -1.51
CA LEU A 210 -15.74 7.69 -1.24
C LEU A 210 -17.15 8.27 -1.12
N SER A 211 -17.32 9.46 -0.56
CA SER A 211 -18.61 10.15 -0.49
C SER A 211 -19.08 10.63 -1.88
N TRP A 212 -18.15 11.10 -2.72
CA TRP A 212 -18.40 11.48 -4.11
C TRP A 212 -18.73 10.26 -4.98
N ALA A 213 -17.96 9.16 -4.87
CA ALA A 213 -18.22 7.92 -5.58
C ALA A 213 -19.57 7.30 -5.18
N ARG A 214 -19.91 7.33 -3.88
CA ARG A 214 -21.25 6.89 -3.40
C ARG A 214 -22.38 7.76 -3.92
N ARG A 215 -22.23 9.09 -4.02
CA ARG A 215 -23.24 9.99 -4.60
C ARG A 215 -23.45 9.69 -6.08
N ARG A 216 -22.39 9.49 -6.85
CA ARG A 216 -22.46 9.20 -8.28
C ARG A 216 -23.08 7.84 -8.59
N LEU A 217 -22.80 6.82 -7.76
CA LEU A 217 -23.43 5.49 -7.87
C LEU A 217 -24.93 5.51 -7.49
N ARG A 218 -25.38 6.49 -6.70
CA ARG A 218 -26.80 6.68 -6.35
C ARG A 218 -27.59 7.50 -7.36
N GLY A 219 -26.98 7.96 -8.43
CA GLY A 219 -27.68 8.72 -9.48
C GLY A 219 -28.06 10.16 -9.13
N ASP A 220 -27.58 10.69 -7.99
CA ASP A 220 -27.78 12.09 -7.64
C ASP A 220 -26.99 13.00 -8.59
N ARG A 221 -27.60 13.30 -9.73
CA ARG A 221 -27.16 14.41 -10.57
C ARG A 221 -27.57 15.68 -9.82
N GLY A 222 -26.61 16.37 -9.23
CA GLY A 222 -26.84 17.64 -8.58
C GLY A 222 -27.58 18.58 -9.53
N GLN A 223 -28.70 19.14 -9.03
CA GLN A 223 -29.32 20.30 -9.56
C GLN A 223 -28.48 21.54 -9.27
#